data_85ec7163b435a169bbaace199d5fb879
#
_entry.id   85ec7163b435a169bbaace199d5fb879
#
_cell.length_a   1.000
_cell.length_b   1.000
_cell.length_c   1.000
_cell.angle_alpha   90.00
_cell.angle_beta   90.00
_cell.angle_gamma   90.00
#
_symmetry.space_group_name_H-M   'P 1'
#
loop_
_entity.id
_entity.type
_entity.pdbx_description
1 polymer ?
#
loop_
_entity_poly.entity_id
_entity_poly.type
_entity_poly.pdbx_seq_one_letter_code
_entity_poly.pdbx_strand_id
1 'polypeptide(L)'
;MTFRTDRRTFITNTAGAGVCALIPGLVMGSVTPGPSDDWEKADLILKTLSLPDIPDQDFNICDYGALGDAKTDCTQAFVNAVKACKQAGGGRVLVRGGVFRTGPIHLGSNMALHVEKDATVSFIPEPERYLPPVLTHWEGLEFMGYSPLIYARGEKNVAITGSGTLDGGADRETWWPWKGGRWAINDNHPTQHAARDRLMQDAENHVPVEERIYADGAYLRPPFIQPFDCENVLIEGVTIRNAPFWLINPVLCTNVTIRGVTCDSLGPNSDGCDPESCKNVLIEDCLFDTGDDCIAIKSGRNAD
;
A
#
# COMPACT_ATOMS: atom_id res chain seq x y z
N MET A 1 -30.85 8.29 14.92
CA MET A 1 -30.85 7.08 15.76
C MET A 1 -29.94 6.09 15.05
N THR A 2 -28.66 6.10 15.39
CA THR A 2 -27.62 5.28 14.74
C THR A 2 -27.54 3.95 15.48
N PHE A 3 -27.97 2.86 14.86
CA PHE A 3 -27.78 1.51 15.39
C PHE A 3 -26.31 1.12 15.20
N ARG A 4 -25.52 1.20 16.25
CA ARG A 4 -24.26 0.48 16.35
C ARG A 4 -24.60 -0.97 16.68
N THR A 5 -24.57 -1.85 15.68
CA THR A 5 -24.64 -3.29 15.91
C THR A 5 -23.23 -3.76 16.29
N ASP A 6 -23.06 -4.25 17.50
CA ASP A 6 -21.82 -4.90 17.95
C ASP A 6 -21.56 -6.12 17.04
N ARG A 7 -20.37 -6.19 16.45
CA ARG A 7 -19.96 -7.28 15.55
C ARG A 7 -20.11 -8.67 16.19
N ARG A 8 -20.04 -8.76 17.50
CA ARG A 8 -20.27 -10.01 18.27
C ARG A 8 -21.70 -10.51 18.19
N THR A 9 -22.69 -9.62 18.10
CA THR A 9 -24.11 -9.98 18.07
C THR A 9 -24.56 -10.53 16.71
N PHE A 10 -23.89 -10.15 15.62
CA PHE A 10 -24.23 -10.62 14.27
C PHE A 10 -23.90 -12.11 14.06
N ILE A 11 -22.79 -12.58 14.62
CA ILE A 11 -22.29 -13.95 14.44
C ILE A 11 -23.05 -14.95 15.31
N THR A 12 -23.56 -14.55 16.49
CA THR A 12 -24.30 -15.44 17.39
C THR A 12 -25.73 -15.75 16.92
N ASN A 13 -26.31 -14.94 16.05
CA ASN A 13 -27.68 -15.11 15.57
C ASN A 13 -27.85 -16.00 14.32
N THR A 14 -26.74 -16.40 13.67
CA THR A 14 -26.78 -17.27 12.48
C THR A 14 -26.50 -18.75 12.75
N ALA A 15 -26.21 -19.15 13.99
CA ALA A 15 -25.88 -20.53 14.36
C ALA A 15 -27.05 -21.39 14.89
N GLY A 16 -28.28 -20.97 14.73
CA GLY A 16 -29.44 -21.61 15.36
C GLY A 16 -30.54 -22.10 14.41
N ALA A 17 -30.27 -23.05 13.50
CA ALA A 17 -31.33 -23.92 12.95
C ALA A 17 -30.73 -25.18 12.28
N GLY A 18 -30.28 -26.13 13.06
CA GLY A 18 -29.97 -27.50 12.60
C GLY A 18 -30.85 -28.51 13.32
N VAL A 19 -31.73 -29.18 12.60
CA VAL A 19 -32.60 -30.25 13.12
C VAL A 19 -31.71 -31.47 13.40
N CYS A 20 -31.61 -31.86 14.69
CA CYS A 20 -31.00 -33.13 15.11
C CYS A 20 -32.02 -34.27 15.07
N ALA A 21 -31.80 -35.28 14.21
CA ALA A 21 -32.46 -36.57 14.31
C ALA A 21 -31.77 -37.39 15.43
N LEU A 22 -32.57 -37.86 16.40
CA LEU A 22 -32.12 -38.66 17.53
C LEU A 22 -31.79 -40.10 17.09
N ILE A 23 -30.51 -40.50 17.22
CA ILE A 23 -30.08 -41.91 17.21
C ILE A 23 -29.72 -42.27 18.67
N PRO A 24 -30.36 -43.30 19.28
CA PRO A 24 -30.07 -43.69 20.67
C PRO A 24 -28.76 -44.48 20.72
N GLY A 25 -27.79 -44.01 21.47
CA GLY A 25 -26.66 -44.82 21.89
C GLY A 25 -25.25 -44.25 21.72
N LEU A 26 -25.07 -43.01 21.29
CA LEU A 26 -23.76 -42.37 21.32
C LEU A 26 -23.74 -41.28 22.39
N VAL A 27 -23.00 -41.51 23.48
CA VAL A 27 -22.63 -40.42 24.41
C VAL A 27 -21.63 -39.55 23.69
N MET A 28 -22.11 -38.60 22.94
CA MET A 28 -21.26 -37.48 22.47
C MET A 28 -20.96 -36.59 23.68
N GLY A 29 -19.73 -36.63 24.15
CA GLY A 29 -19.24 -35.58 25.03
C GLY A 29 -19.56 -34.25 24.35
N SER A 30 -20.32 -33.38 25.05
CA SER A 30 -20.55 -32.01 24.61
C SER A 30 -19.21 -31.28 24.56
N VAL A 31 -18.59 -31.23 23.41
CA VAL A 31 -17.58 -30.23 23.12
C VAL A 31 -18.35 -28.92 23.04
N THR A 32 -18.48 -28.23 24.15
CA THR A 32 -18.78 -26.81 24.11
C THR A 32 -17.66 -26.19 23.26
N PRO A 33 -17.96 -25.54 22.13
CA PRO A 33 -16.93 -24.71 21.48
C PRO A 33 -16.54 -23.67 22.53
N GLY A 34 -15.29 -23.75 23.02
CA GLY A 34 -14.68 -22.63 23.73
C GLY A 34 -14.73 -21.38 22.84
N PRO A 35 -14.53 -20.18 23.36
CA PRO A 35 -14.41 -18.97 22.55
C PRO A 35 -13.51 -19.31 21.40
N SER A 36 -13.95 -19.02 20.15
CA SER A 36 -13.27 -19.54 18.99
C SER A 36 -11.81 -19.06 19.05
N ASP A 37 -10.87 -19.98 19.00
CA ASP A 37 -9.41 -19.77 19.01
C ASP A 37 -8.99 -18.61 18.06
N ASP A 38 -9.79 -18.32 17.04
CA ASP A 38 -9.56 -17.27 16.05
C ASP A 38 -9.76 -15.84 16.59
N TRP A 39 -10.70 -15.59 17.48
CA TRP A 39 -10.88 -14.29 18.12
C TRP A 39 -9.80 -14.02 19.17
N GLU A 40 -9.35 -15.05 19.88
CA GLU A 40 -8.20 -14.93 20.77
C GLU A 40 -6.92 -14.61 19.99
N LYS A 41 -6.75 -15.17 18.79
CA LYS A 41 -5.65 -14.83 17.88
C LYS A 41 -5.75 -13.37 17.40
N ALA A 42 -6.94 -12.89 17.03
CA ALA A 42 -7.15 -11.49 16.65
C ALA A 42 -6.80 -10.53 17.80
N ASP A 43 -7.28 -10.83 19.04
CA ASP A 43 -6.94 -10.06 20.24
C ASP A 43 -5.42 -10.08 20.52
N LEU A 44 -4.75 -11.21 20.27
CA LEU A 44 -3.30 -11.32 20.41
C LEU A 44 -2.58 -10.45 19.37
N ILE A 45 -3.01 -10.45 18.11
CA ILE A 45 -2.45 -9.57 17.08
C ILE A 45 -2.56 -8.12 17.53
N LEU A 46 -3.74 -7.66 17.95
CA LEU A 46 -3.93 -6.29 18.43
C LEU A 46 -3.02 -5.91 19.59
N LYS A 47 -2.76 -6.84 20.52
CA LYS A 47 -1.87 -6.61 21.66
C LYS A 47 -0.38 -6.61 21.30
N THR A 48 -0.01 -7.28 20.22
CA THR A 48 1.39 -7.43 19.80
C THR A 48 1.79 -6.48 18.67
N LEU A 49 0.84 -5.78 18.07
CA LEU A 49 1.13 -4.75 17.08
C LEU A 49 1.99 -3.64 17.71
N SER A 50 3.11 -3.36 17.06
CA SER A 50 3.99 -2.25 17.43
C SER A 50 3.83 -1.13 16.41
N LEU A 51 3.55 0.07 16.89
CA LEU A 51 3.60 1.28 16.08
C LEU A 51 5.05 1.73 15.89
N PRO A 52 5.37 2.43 14.80
CA PRO A 52 6.69 3.01 14.60
C PRO A 52 7.06 3.99 15.72
N ASP A 53 8.28 3.89 16.23
CA ASP A 53 8.88 4.90 17.09
C ASP A 53 9.70 5.87 16.24
N ILE A 54 9.15 7.07 16.05
CA ILE A 54 9.73 8.11 15.19
C ILE A 54 10.30 9.21 16.06
N PRO A 55 11.60 9.56 15.90
CA PRO A 55 12.21 10.67 16.64
C PRO A 55 11.45 11.99 16.44
N ASP A 56 11.28 12.77 17.51
CA ASP A 56 10.55 14.05 17.47
C ASP A 56 11.44 15.17 16.93
N GLN A 57 11.72 15.12 15.63
CA GLN A 57 12.42 16.15 14.88
C GLN A 57 11.85 16.27 13.47
N ASP A 58 11.76 17.50 12.97
CA ASP A 58 11.13 17.82 11.69
C ASP A 58 12.15 18.25 10.64
N PHE A 59 11.94 17.77 9.42
CA PHE A 59 12.68 18.13 8.21
C PHE A 59 11.68 18.68 7.20
N ASN A 60 11.39 19.99 7.30
CA ASN A 60 10.41 20.62 6.41
C ASN A 60 11.00 20.70 4.99
N ILE A 61 10.32 20.16 4.00
CA ILE A 61 10.78 20.13 2.60
C ILE A 61 11.04 21.54 2.04
N CYS A 62 10.35 22.57 2.56
CA CYS A 62 10.57 23.96 2.14
C CYS A 62 11.96 24.46 2.53
N ASP A 63 12.56 23.96 3.62
CA ASP A 63 13.93 24.30 4.03
C ASP A 63 14.99 23.73 3.07
N TYR A 64 14.57 22.77 2.23
CA TYR A 64 15.38 22.13 1.18
C TYR A 64 15.03 22.63 -0.23
N GLY A 65 14.22 23.69 -0.33
CA GLY A 65 13.91 24.38 -1.58
C GLY A 65 12.60 23.96 -2.26
N ALA A 66 11.74 23.20 -1.58
CA ALA A 66 10.41 22.89 -2.13
C ALA A 66 9.51 24.13 -2.19
N LEU A 67 8.75 24.26 -3.27
CA LEU A 67 7.76 25.32 -3.47
C LEU A 67 6.37 24.67 -3.67
N GLY A 68 5.40 25.07 -2.84
CA GLY A 68 4.03 24.55 -2.87
C GLY A 68 3.12 25.22 -3.91
N ASP A 69 3.65 25.46 -5.12
CA ASP A 69 3.01 26.27 -6.17
C ASP A 69 2.29 25.43 -7.25
N ALA A 70 2.21 24.12 -7.07
CA ALA A 70 1.66 23.15 -8.03
C ALA A 70 2.38 23.08 -9.39
N LYS A 71 3.57 23.66 -9.53
CA LYS A 71 4.31 23.76 -10.80
C LYS A 71 5.75 23.30 -10.67
N THR A 72 6.44 23.77 -9.62
CA THR A 72 7.86 23.47 -9.41
C THR A 72 8.07 22.00 -9.09
N ASP A 73 9.03 21.37 -9.75
CA ASP A 73 9.48 20.04 -9.41
C ASP A 73 10.27 20.06 -8.10
N CYS A 74 9.74 19.48 -7.07
CA CYS A 74 10.30 19.42 -5.72
C CYS A 74 11.04 18.11 -5.44
N THR A 75 11.23 17.23 -6.43
CA THR A 75 11.84 15.90 -6.25
C THR A 75 13.16 15.99 -5.49
N GLN A 76 14.04 16.90 -5.87
CA GLN A 76 15.33 17.05 -5.22
C GLN A 76 15.20 17.56 -3.77
N ALA A 77 14.22 18.41 -3.49
CA ALA A 77 13.94 18.88 -2.13
C ALA A 77 13.50 17.74 -1.21
N PHE A 78 12.60 16.87 -1.69
CA PHE A 78 12.22 15.64 -0.97
C PHE A 78 13.43 14.73 -0.73
N VAL A 79 14.25 14.47 -1.76
CA VAL A 79 15.48 13.66 -1.63
C VAL A 79 16.41 14.24 -0.57
N ASN A 80 16.61 15.56 -0.56
CA ASN A 80 17.49 16.23 0.40
C ASN A 80 16.93 16.17 1.83
N ALA A 81 15.62 16.38 2.02
CA ALA A 81 14.95 16.28 3.32
C ALA A 81 15.03 14.85 3.88
N VAL A 82 14.71 13.84 3.07
CA VAL A 82 14.84 12.42 3.42
C VAL A 82 16.29 12.09 3.81
N LYS A 83 17.26 12.55 3.02
CA LYS A 83 18.68 12.32 3.31
C LYS A 83 19.10 12.96 4.64
N ALA A 84 18.69 14.19 4.91
CA ALA A 84 18.98 14.88 6.18
C ALA A 84 18.32 14.15 7.36
N CYS A 85 17.06 13.74 7.23
CA CYS A 85 16.34 12.96 8.21
C CYS A 85 17.07 11.63 8.52
N LYS A 86 17.50 10.90 7.48
CA LYS A 86 18.27 9.66 7.63
C LYS A 86 19.62 9.89 8.35
N GLN A 87 20.33 10.95 8.02
CA GLN A 87 21.60 11.31 8.66
C GLN A 87 21.45 11.68 10.13
N ALA A 88 20.29 12.22 10.52
CA ALA A 88 19.96 12.55 11.90
C ALA A 88 19.45 11.34 12.72
N GLY A 89 19.33 10.16 12.12
CA GLY A 89 18.86 8.94 12.77
C GLY A 89 17.35 8.72 12.71
N GLY A 90 16.60 9.56 11.99
CA GLY A 90 15.14 9.48 11.80
C GLY A 90 14.46 10.81 12.06
N GLY A 91 13.13 10.82 12.01
CA GLY A 91 12.29 12.00 12.22
C GLY A 91 11.15 12.11 11.21
N ARG A 92 10.52 13.29 11.12
CA ARG A 92 9.42 13.55 10.18
C ARG A 92 9.88 14.40 9.00
N VAL A 93 9.78 13.86 7.79
CA VAL A 93 9.82 14.66 6.56
C VAL A 93 8.49 15.36 6.43
N LEU A 94 8.47 16.67 6.65
CA LEU A 94 7.27 17.46 6.89
C LEU A 94 6.86 18.22 5.64
N VAL A 95 5.58 18.07 5.25
CA VAL A 95 4.96 18.75 4.11
C VAL A 95 3.82 19.65 4.62
N ARG A 96 3.98 20.98 4.49
CA ARG A 96 3.03 21.97 4.98
C ARG A 96 2.54 22.89 3.88
N GLY A 97 1.24 23.08 3.80
CA GLY A 97 0.58 24.10 2.97
C GLY A 97 1.01 24.14 1.52
N GLY A 98 0.09 24.02 0.59
CA GLY A 98 0.36 24.06 -0.84
C GLY A 98 0.41 22.71 -1.53
N VAL A 99 0.71 22.73 -2.85
CA VAL A 99 0.77 21.54 -3.70
C VAL A 99 2.20 21.37 -4.20
N PHE A 100 2.82 20.27 -3.80
CA PHE A 100 4.23 19.97 -4.09
C PHE A 100 4.31 18.85 -5.12
N ARG A 101 4.85 19.15 -6.31
CA ARG A 101 5.06 18.15 -7.36
C ARG A 101 6.37 17.41 -7.13
N THR A 102 6.36 16.08 -7.24
CA THR A 102 7.56 15.26 -6.98
C THR A 102 7.57 13.97 -7.81
N GLY A 103 8.75 13.42 -8.02
CA GLY A 103 8.95 12.01 -8.38
C GLY A 103 8.79 11.09 -7.17
N PRO A 104 9.33 9.86 -7.22
CA PRO A 104 9.20 8.89 -6.14
C PRO A 104 9.87 9.37 -4.84
N ILE A 105 9.31 8.94 -3.69
CA ILE A 105 9.84 9.21 -2.37
C ILE A 105 10.26 7.88 -1.73
N HIS A 106 11.54 7.76 -1.37
CA HIS A 106 12.08 6.58 -0.71
C HIS A 106 12.31 6.86 0.78
N LEU A 107 11.53 6.21 1.65
CA LEU A 107 11.64 6.39 3.10
C LEU A 107 12.68 5.44 3.69
N GLY A 108 13.34 5.88 4.76
CA GLY A 108 14.28 5.10 5.54
C GLY A 108 13.72 4.69 6.91
N SER A 109 14.53 4.00 7.70
CA SER A 109 14.17 3.59 9.06
C SER A 109 13.99 4.79 9.99
N ASN A 110 13.08 4.64 10.97
CA ASN A 110 12.68 5.64 11.95
C ASN A 110 12.19 6.95 11.31
N MET A 111 11.48 6.85 10.19
CA MET A 111 11.11 7.99 9.37
C MET A 111 9.61 8.03 9.10
N ALA A 112 9.02 9.22 9.23
CA ALA A 112 7.66 9.51 8.81
C ALA A 112 7.64 10.54 7.67
N LEU A 113 6.85 10.28 6.62
CA LEU A 113 6.35 11.32 5.74
C LEU A 113 5.08 11.89 6.37
N HIS A 114 5.14 13.12 6.86
CA HIS A 114 4.00 13.77 7.50
C HIS A 114 3.43 14.87 6.60
N VAL A 115 2.18 14.65 6.14
CA VAL A 115 1.50 15.58 5.22
C VAL A 115 0.37 16.29 5.96
N GLU A 116 0.54 17.57 6.22
CA GLU A 116 -0.48 18.37 6.93
C GLU A 116 -1.75 18.55 6.09
N LYS A 117 -2.85 18.88 6.76
CA LYS A 117 -4.20 18.98 6.18
C LYS A 117 -4.28 19.80 4.89
N ASP A 118 -3.56 20.93 4.83
CA ASP A 118 -3.62 21.85 3.70
C ASP A 118 -2.49 21.60 2.68
N ALA A 119 -1.83 20.45 2.77
CA ALA A 119 -0.76 20.05 1.88
C ALA A 119 -1.20 18.92 0.94
N THR A 120 -0.72 19.00 -0.29
CA THR A 120 -0.83 17.91 -1.28
C THR A 120 0.53 17.56 -1.83
N VAL A 121 0.89 16.28 -1.76
CA VAL A 121 2.02 15.71 -2.52
C VAL A 121 1.47 15.19 -3.84
N SER A 122 1.84 15.83 -4.94
CA SER A 122 1.37 15.49 -6.29
C SER A 122 2.49 14.80 -7.07
N PHE A 123 2.32 13.53 -7.35
CA PHE A 123 3.32 12.74 -8.07
C PHE A 123 3.29 13.06 -9.56
N ILE A 124 4.46 13.26 -10.15
CA ILE A 124 4.63 13.57 -11.56
C ILE A 124 4.48 12.28 -12.36
N PRO A 125 3.47 12.14 -13.25
CA PRO A 125 3.20 10.90 -13.95
C PRO A 125 4.08 10.71 -15.20
N GLU A 126 5.39 10.90 -15.04
CA GLU A 126 6.41 10.72 -16.07
C GLU A 126 7.24 9.48 -15.71
N PRO A 127 7.12 8.36 -16.45
CA PRO A 127 7.71 7.07 -16.08
C PRO A 127 9.22 7.09 -15.86
N GLU A 128 9.94 7.89 -16.63
CA GLU A 128 11.40 8.05 -16.54
C GLU A 128 11.87 8.55 -15.18
N ARG A 129 11.00 9.22 -14.41
CA ARG A 129 11.31 9.68 -13.06
C ARG A 129 11.37 8.55 -12.03
N TYR A 130 10.76 7.42 -12.36
CA TYR A 130 10.68 6.24 -11.51
C TYR A 130 11.79 5.23 -11.82
N LEU A 131 12.82 5.67 -12.52
CA LEU A 131 14.06 4.94 -12.82
C LEU A 131 15.22 5.45 -11.95
N PRO A 132 16.28 4.65 -11.72
CA PRO A 132 16.50 3.29 -12.24
C PRO A 132 15.52 2.27 -11.62
N PRO A 133 15.38 1.05 -12.23
CA PRO A 133 14.54 0.00 -11.70
C PRO A 133 14.90 -0.35 -10.26
N VAL A 134 13.87 -0.60 -9.44
CA VAL A 134 14.04 -1.09 -8.07
C VAL A 134 13.44 -2.49 -7.95
N LEU A 135 13.88 -3.26 -6.95
CA LEU A 135 13.18 -4.49 -6.60
C LEU A 135 11.79 -4.12 -6.08
N THR A 136 10.77 -4.64 -6.72
CA THR A 136 9.38 -4.39 -6.38
C THR A 136 8.56 -5.67 -6.56
N HIS A 137 7.29 -5.60 -6.22
CA HIS A 137 6.34 -6.70 -6.34
C HIS A 137 5.17 -6.28 -7.22
N TRP A 138 4.70 -7.17 -8.10
CA TRP A 138 3.59 -6.88 -8.99
C TRP A 138 2.76 -8.15 -9.27
N GLU A 139 1.49 -8.12 -8.91
CA GLU A 139 0.57 -9.26 -8.99
C GLU A 139 1.16 -10.58 -8.44
N GLY A 140 1.90 -10.53 -7.33
CA GLY A 140 2.45 -11.71 -6.67
C GLY A 140 3.84 -12.14 -7.15
N LEU A 141 4.55 -11.33 -7.93
CA LEU A 141 5.85 -11.65 -8.49
C LEU A 141 6.90 -10.59 -8.16
N GLU A 142 8.09 -11.03 -7.74
CA GLU A 142 9.25 -10.16 -7.55
C GLU A 142 9.94 -9.85 -8.89
N PHE A 143 10.33 -8.61 -9.09
CA PHE A 143 11.04 -8.16 -10.30
C PHE A 143 11.70 -6.79 -10.11
N MET A 144 12.52 -6.39 -11.06
CA MET A 144 13.11 -5.06 -11.14
C MET A 144 12.23 -4.17 -12.04
N GLY A 145 11.47 -3.26 -11.43
CA GLY A 145 10.48 -2.41 -12.11
C GLY A 145 10.59 -0.95 -11.77
N TYR A 146 9.65 -0.14 -12.29
CA TYR A 146 9.50 1.25 -11.86
C TYR A 146 9.35 1.33 -10.35
N SER A 147 9.99 2.32 -9.73
CA SER A 147 9.80 2.57 -8.30
C SER A 147 8.33 2.81 -7.97
N PRO A 148 7.81 2.24 -6.88
CA PRO A 148 6.57 2.73 -6.29
C PRO A 148 6.64 4.24 -6.02
N LEU A 149 5.48 4.92 -5.96
CA LEU A 149 5.46 6.36 -5.74
C LEU A 149 6.02 6.70 -4.34
N ILE A 150 5.63 5.92 -3.33
CA ILE A 150 6.26 5.95 -2.00
C ILE A 150 6.77 4.55 -1.70
N TYR A 151 8.06 4.44 -1.45
CA TYR A 151 8.77 3.17 -1.30
C TYR A 151 9.62 3.13 -0.03
N ALA A 152 9.63 1.99 0.62
CA ALA A 152 10.57 1.65 1.68
C ALA A 152 10.93 0.18 1.55
N ARG A 153 12.20 -0.20 1.72
CA ARG A 153 12.61 -1.60 1.61
C ARG A 153 13.60 -1.98 2.69
N GLY A 154 13.27 -3.06 3.44
CA GLY A 154 14.11 -3.56 4.51
C GLY A 154 14.25 -2.59 5.69
N GLU A 155 13.31 -1.67 5.83
CA GLU A 155 13.38 -0.58 6.80
C GLU A 155 12.50 -0.87 8.04
N LYS A 156 12.82 -0.23 9.17
CA LYS A 156 12.05 -0.35 10.42
C LYS A 156 11.50 0.99 10.85
N ASN A 157 10.32 0.95 11.48
CA ASN A 157 9.64 2.16 11.95
C ASN A 157 9.43 3.16 10.81
N VAL A 158 8.60 2.78 9.84
CA VAL A 158 8.27 3.60 8.68
C VAL A 158 6.84 4.10 8.82
N ALA A 159 6.61 5.39 8.62
CA ALA A 159 5.28 5.95 8.72
C ALA A 159 4.93 6.90 7.56
N ILE A 160 3.64 6.95 7.24
CA ILE A 160 3.01 8.01 6.43
C ILE A 160 1.84 8.51 7.26
N THR A 161 1.87 9.78 7.66
CA THR A 161 0.91 10.33 8.62
C THR A 161 0.40 11.70 8.21
N GLY A 162 -0.60 12.17 8.92
CA GLY A 162 -1.19 13.49 8.70
C GLY A 162 -2.61 13.39 8.15
N SER A 163 -3.14 14.49 7.66
CA SER A 163 -4.48 14.57 7.09
C SER A 163 -4.52 15.28 5.72
N GLY A 164 -3.35 15.36 5.08
CA GLY A 164 -3.20 15.91 3.74
C GLY A 164 -3.47 14.88 2.64
N THR A 165 -3.15 15.26 1.41
CA THR A 165 -3.45 14.45 0.22
C THR A 165 -2.17 13.94 -0.46
N LEU A 166 -2.21 12.68 -0.86
CA LEU A 166 -1.25 12.05 -1.76
C LEU A 166 -1.97 11.82 -3.09
N ASP A 167 -1.54 12.51 -4.15
CA ASP A 167 -2.15 12.46 -5.48
C ASP A 167 -1.18 11.82 -6.48
N GLY A 168 -1.51 10.60 -6.94
CA GLY A 168 -0.66 9.83 -7.87
C GLY A 168 -0.62 10.36 -9.30
N GLY A 169 -1.48 11.33 -9.64
CA GLY A 169 -1.51 11.96 -10.96
C GLY A 169 -1.92 11.01 -12.09
N ALA A 170 -2.43 9.83 -11.76
CA ALA A 170 -2.85 8.87 -12.77
C ALA A 170 -4.25 9.18 -13.30
N ASP A 171 -4.39 9.08 -14.61
CA ASP A 171 -5.63 9.32 -15.33
C ASP A 171 -5.66 8.55 -16.66
N ARG A 172 -6.61 8.91 -17.54
CA ARG A 172 -6.78 8.31 -18.86
C ARG A 172 -5.76 8.76 -19.92
N GLU A 173 -4.88 9.68 -19.59
CA GLU A 173 -3.83 10.19 -20.48
C GLU A 173 -2.43 9.74 -20.05
N THR A 174 -2.30 9.26 -18.80
CA THR A 174 -1.01 8.91 -18.17
C THR A 174 -0.86 7.41 -17.94
N TRP A 175 -1.01 6.92 -16.71
CA TRP A 175 -0.73 5.53 -16.34
C TRP A 175 -1.84 4.54 -16.73
N TRP A 176 -3.13 4.95 -16.65
CA TRP A 176 -4.24 4.00 -16.81
C TRP A 176 -4.33 3.35 -18.19
N PRO A 177 -3.99 4.02 -19.31
CA PRO A 177 -4.00 3.40 -20.64
C PRO A 177 -3.13 2.16 -20.78
N TRP A 178 -2.07 2.04 -19.97
CA TRP A 178 -1.19 0.87 -19.97
C TRP A 178 -1.89 -0.44 -19.59
N LYS A 179 -3.02 -0.36 -18.89
CA LYS A 179 -3.87 -1.53 -18.63
C LYS A 179 -4.37 -2.18 -19.91
N GLY A 180 -4.60 -1.41 -20.97
CA GLY A 180 -5.22 -1.89 -22.21
C GLY A 180 -6.74 -2.06 -22.12
N GLY A 181 -7.34 -2.68 -23.13
CA GLY A 181 -8.78 -2.86 -23.23
C GLY A 181 -9.53 -1.51 -23.22
N ARG A 182 -10.60 -1.39 -22.42
CA ARG A 182 -11.39 -0.14 -22.32
C ARG A 182 -10.61 1.09 -21.82
N TRP A 183 -9.39 0.89 -21.33
CA TRP A 183 -8.53 1.94 -20.81
C TRP A 183 -7.54 2.46 -21.85
N ALA A 184 -7.22 1.69 -22.90
CA ALA A 184 -6.33 2.12 -23.96
C ALA A 184 -6.87 3.36 -24.69
N ILE A 185 -5.99 4.28 -25.07
CA ILE A 185 -6.33 5.49 -25.82
C ILE A 185 -6.77 5.13 -27.23
N ASN A 186 -6.13 4.12 -27.83
CA ASN A 186 -6.44 3.55 -29.14
C ASN A 186 -5.89 2.12 -29.23
N ASP A 187 -6.21 1.41 -30.31
CA ASP A 187 -5.84 0.01 -30.51
C ASP A 187 -4.32 -0.23 -30.58
N ASN A 188 -3.52 0.78 -30.87
CA ASN A 188 -2.06 0.71 -30.97
C ASN A 188 -1.37 1.25 -29.70
N HIS A 189 -2.14 1.62 -28.66
CA HIS A 189 -1.54 2.12 -27.43
C HIS A 189 -0.72 1.02 -26.74
N PRO A 190 0.53 1.30 -26.32
CA PRO A 190 1.33 0.31 -25.63
C PRO A 190 0.69 -0.12 -24.31
N THR A 191 0.73 -1.42 -24.03
CA THR A 191 0.06 -2.00 -22.87
C THR A 191 0.98 -2.95 -22.10
N GLN A 192 0.62 -3.21 -20.86
CA GLN A 192 1.35 -4.11 -19.95
C GLN A 192 1.28 -5.59 -20.33
N HIS A 193 0.40 -6.01 -21.26
CA HIS A 193 0.07 -7.43 -21.46
C HIS A 193 1.29 -8.29 -21.80
N ALA A 194 2.10 -7.89 -22.79
CA ALA A 194 3.26 -8.67 -23.20
C ALA A 194 4.31 -8.80 -22.09
N ALA A 195 4.56 -7.72 -21.35
CA ALA A 195 5.51 -7.72 -20.24
C ALA A 195 4.99 -8.56 -19.06
N ARG A 196 3.69 -8.46 -18.75
CA ARG A 196 3.02 -9.27 -17.74
C ARG A 196 3.18 -10.78 -18.04
N ASP A 197 2.83 -11.19 -19.26
CA ASP A 197 2.90 -12.60 -19.64
C ASP A 197 4.34 -13.12 -19.60
N ARG A 198 5.30 -12.29 -20.01
CA ARG A 198 6.72 -12.64 -19.95
C ARG A 198 7.22 -12.70 -18.50
N LEU A 199 6.86 -11.76 -17.62
CA LEU A 199 7.23 -11.82 -16.21
C LEU A 199 6.71 -13.10 -15.54
N MET A 200 5.49 -13.53 -15.86
CA MET A 200 4.95 -14.81 -15.38
C MET A 200 5.77 -16.00 -15.87
N GLN A 201 6.17 -16.00 -17.14
CA GLN A 201 7.01 -17.08 -17.69
C GLN A 201 8.41 -17.08 -17.07
N ASP A 202 9.01 -15.91 -16.85
CA ASP A 202 10.32 -15.80 -16.20
C ASP A 202 10.27 -16.33 -14.77
N ALA A 203 9.19 -16.06 -14.00
CA ALA A 203 9.00 -16.62 -12.68
C ALA A 203 8.84 -18.15 -12.71
N GLU A 204 7.99 -18.69 -13.58
CA GLU A 204 7.81 -20.15 -13.74
C GLU A 204 9.10 -20.85 -14.21
N ASN A 205 9.95 -20.16 -14.94
CA ASN A 205 11.26 -20.67 -15.38
C ASN A 205 12.39 -20.42 -14.35
N HIS A 206 12.05 -19.89 -13.16
CA HIS A 206 13.00 -19.56 -12.09
C HIS A 206 14.15 -18.65 -12.54
N VAL A 207 13.86 -17.70 -13.45
CA VAL A 207 14.81 -16.65 -13.80
C VAL A 207 15.13 -15.84 -12.53
N PRO A 208 16.41 -15.58 -12.20
CA PRO A 208 16.76 -14.77 -11.05
C PRO A 208 16.05 -13.42 -11.06
N VAL A 209 15.59 -12.94 -9.88
CA VAL A 209 14.78 -11.72 -9.76
C VAL A 209 15.50 -10.50 -10.33
N GLU A 210 16.82 -10.40 -10.11
CA GLU A 210 17.67 -9.32 -10.62
C GLU A 210 17.78 -9.29 -12.15
N GLU A 211 17.44 -10.40 -12.82
CA GLU A 211 17.40 -10.51 -14.28
C GLU A 211 16.00 -10.23 -14.86
N ARG A 212 14.95 -10.23 -14.01
CA ARG A 212 13.58 -9.89 -14.40
C ARG A 212 13.40 -8.38 -14.48
N ILE A 213 13.99 -7.72 -15.47
CA ILE A 213 13.98 -6.25 -15.60
C ILE A 213 12.82 -5.83 -16.49
N TYR A 214 11.79 -5.23 -15.88
CA TYR A 214 10.55 -4.81 -16.52
C TYR A 214 10.22 -3.35 -16.14
N ALA A 215 11.02 -2.41 -16.62
CA ALA A 215 10.84 -0.98 -16.39
C ALA A 215 10.51 -0.27 -17.72
N ASP A 216 11.45 0.46 -18.30
CA ASP A 216 11.20 1.22 -19.52
C ASP A 216 10.70 0.32 -20.67
N GLY A 217 9.59 0.72 -21.28
CA GLY A 217 8.94 -0.03 -22.36
C GLY A 217 8.16 -1.29 -21.92
N ALA A 218 8.12 -1.64 -20.63
CA ALA A 218 7.34 -2.77 -20.14
C ALA A 218 5.89 -2.40 -19.77
N TYR A 219 5.63 -1.14 -19.46
CA TYR A 219 4.31 -0.62 -19.14
C TYR A 219 3.64 -1.27 -17.93
N LEU A 220 4.42 -1.88 -17.01
CA LEU A 220 3.93 -2.36 -15.72
C LEU A 220 3.82 -1.15 -14.77
N ARG A 221 2.58 -0.80 -14.42
CA ARG A 221 2.31 0.37 -13.59
C ARG A 221 2.79 0.15 -12.17
N PRO A 222 3.50 1.12 -11.54
CA PRO A 222 3.97 0.98 -10.17
C PRO A 222 2.80 1.06 -9.17
N PRO A 223 2.88 0.35 -8.01
CA PRO A 223 1.98 0.61 -6.89
C PRO A 223 2.23 2.00 -6.30
N PHE A 224 1.24 2.53 -5.56
CA PHE A 224 1.38 3.87 -5.00
C PHE A 224 2.28 3.83 -3.74
N ILE A 225 1.86 3.13 -2.69
CA ILE A 225 2.62 2.99 -1.43
C ILE A 225 3.01 1.53 -1.27
N GLN A 226 4.30 1.24 -1.34
CA GLN A 226 4.80 -0.12 -1.17
C GLN A 226 5.96 -0.17 -0.16
N PRO A 227 5.67 -0.36 1.13
CA PRO A 227 6.67 -0.87 2.06
C PRO A 227 6.94 -2.35 1.74
N PHE A 228 8.21 -2.70 1.55
CA PHE A 228 8.66 -4.04 1.17
C PHE A 228 9.65 -4.56 2.21
N ASP A 229 9.36 -5.72 2.81
CA ASP A 229 10.19 -6.34 3.88
C ASP A 229 10.47 -5.36 5.03
N CYS A 230 9.42 -4.62 5.46
CA CYS A 230 9.52 -3.62 6.51
C CYS A 230 8.90 -4.12 7.83
N GLU A 231 9.37 -3.53 8.94
CA GLU A 231 8.86 -3.82 10.28
C GLU A 231 8.32 -2.54 10.94
N ASN A 232 7.16 -2.64 11.59
CA ASN A 232 6.44 -1.53 12.22
C ASN A 232 6.11 -0.42 11.19
N VAL A 233 5.10 -0.67 10.38
CA VAL A 233 4.62 0.25 9.35
C VAL A 233 3.32 0.90 9.80
N LEU A 234 3.21 2.23 9.68
CA LEU A 234 1.99 3.00 9.95
C LEU A 234 1.60 3.85 8.75
N ILE A 235 0.36 3.72 8.30
CA ILE A 235 -0.24 4.65 7.34
C ILE A 235 -1.52 5.20 7.98
N GLU A 236 -1.55 6.51 8.26
CA GLU A 236 -2.59 7.11 9.09
C GLU A 236 -3.10 8.46 8.57
N GLY A 237 -4.41 8.57 8.43
CA GLY A 237 -5.16 9.82 8.30
C GLY A 237 -5.13 10.49 6.92
N VAL A 238 -4.21 10.08 6.04
CA VAL A 238 -4.05 10.69 4.71
C VAL A 238 -5.16 10.30 3.72
N THR A 239 -5.38 11.17 2.74
CA THR A 239 -6.19 10.85 1.56
C THR A 239 -5.26 10.45 0.40
N ILE A 240 -5.52 9.30 -0.23
CA ILE A 240 -4.75 8.78 -1.37
C ILE A 240 -5.67 8.73 -2.57
N ARG A 241 -5.27 9.34 -3.69
CA ARG A 241 -6.10 9.39 -4.89
C ARG A 241 -5.30 9.25 -6.19
N ASN A 242 -6.01 8.95 -7.26
CA ASN A 242 -5.46 8.87 -8.63
C ASN A 242 -4.22 7.97 -8.71
N ALA A 243 -4.32 6.75 -8.19
CA ALA A 243 -3.23 5.79 -8.19
C ALA A 243 -2.96 5.22 -9.59
N PRO A 244 -1.69 4.96 -9.95
CA PRO A 244 -1.37 4.22 -11.17
C PRO A 244 -1.87 2.78 -11.15
N PHE A 245 -1.81 2.14 -9.97
CA PHE A 245 -2.10 0.75 -9.69
C PHE A 245 -2.61 0.63 -8.25
N TRP A 246 -2.37 -0.45 -7.51
CA TRP A 246 -2.77 -0.64 -6.12
C TRP A 246 -2.33 0.51 -5.22
N LEU A 247 -3.23 0.98 -4.34
CA LEU A 247 -2.96 2.17 -3.52
C LEU A 247 -2.01 1.87 -2.36
N ILE A 248 -2.33 0.89 -1.53
CA ILE A 248 -1.53 0.50 -0.37
C ILE A 248 -1.18 -0.98 -0.51
N ASN A 249 0.09 -1.28 -0.78
CA ASN A 249 0.56 -2.64 -1.01
C ASN A 249 1.78 -2.95 -0.13
N PRO A 250 1.58 -3.23 1.17
CA PRO A 250 2.66 -3.74 2.00
C PRO A 250 2.98 -5.18 1.59
N VAL A 251 4.25 -5.46 1.36
CA VAL A 251 4.77 -6.77 0.91
C VAL A 251 5.76 -7.31 1.93
N LEU A 252 5.59 -8.56 2.40
CA LEU A 252 6.45 -9.23 3.37
C LEU A 252 6.66 -8.45 4.68
N CYS A 253 5.76 -7.53 5.01
CA CYS A 253 5.90 -6.67 6.18
C CYS A 253 5.40 -7.33 7.46
N THR A 254 5.96 -6.89 8.59
CA THR A 254 5.52 -7.30 9.93
C THR A 254 5.06 -6.08 10.73
N ASN A 255 3.92 -6.21 11.45
CA ASN A 255 3.28 -5.14 12.23
C ASN A 255 2.91 -3.94 11.35
N VAL A 256 1.85 -4.09 10.56
CA VAL A 256 1.32 -3.05 9.67
C VAL A 256 0.02 -2.51 10.24
N THR A 257 -0.04 -1.22 10.44
CA THR A 257 -1.27 -0.51 10.84
C THR A 257 -1.67 0.50 9.78
N ILE A 258 -2.90 0.38 9.29
CA ILE A 258 -3.51 1.31 8.33
C ILE A 258 -4.81 1.78 8.97
N ARG A 259 -4.90 3.07 9.30
CA ARG A 259 -6.09 3.58 10.00
C ARG A 259 -6.47 4.99 9.58
N GLY A 260 -7.78 5.25 9.54
CA GLY A 260 -8.32 6.56 9.21
C GLY A 260 -7.96 7.06 7.82
N VAL A 261 -7.55 6.17 6.90
CA VAL A 261 -7.13 6.51 5.53
C VAL A 261 -8.35 6.57 4.62
N THR A 262 -8.36 7.56 3.71
CA THR A 262 -9.30 7.61 2.60
C THR A 262 -8.60 7.25 1.30
N CYS A 263 -9.05 6.18 0.64
CA CYS A 263 -8.62 5.78 -0.70
C CYS A 263 -9.70 6.18 -1.70
N ASP A 264 -9.38 7.11 -2.62
CA ASP A 264 -10.28 7.64 -3.65
C ASP A 264 -9.58 7.54 -5.02
N SER A 265 -9.76 6.41 -5.71
CA SER A 265 -9.12 6.17 -7.01
C SER A 265 -9.93 5.19 -7.85
N LEU A 266 -10.51 5.67 -8.95
CA LEU A 266 -11.39 4.90 -9.83
C LEU A 266 -10.70 4.33 -11.07
N GLY A 267 -9.38 4.25 -11.06
CA GLY A 267 -8.57 3.70 -12.15
C GLY A 267 -8.62 2.16 -12.25
N PRO A 268 -7.98 1.58 -13.25
CA PRO A 268 -7.88 0.13 -13.38
C PRO A 268 -6.92 -0.45 -12.34
N ASN A 269 -7.34 -1.53 -11.67
CA ASN A 269 -6.59 -2.13 -10.56
C ASN A 269 -6.24 -1.11 -9.46
N SER A 270 -7.16 -0.19 -9.17
CA SER A 270 -7.05 0.73 -8.05
C SER A 270 -7.58 0.03 -6.79
N ASP A 271 -6.97 -1.10 -6.41
CA ASP A 271 -7.29 -1.80 -5.17
C ASP A 271 -6.84 -0.90 -3.99
N GLY A 272 -7.68 -0.79 -2.96
CA GLY A 272 -7.45 0.14 -1.85
C GLY A 272 -6.30 -0.30 -0.95
N CYS A 273 -6.30 -1.55 -0.50
CA CYS A 273 -5.23 -2.10 0.33
C CYS A 273 -5.01 -3.58 0.07
N ASP A 274 -3.82 -3.92 -0.39
CA ASP A 274 -3.40 -5.27 -0.75
C ASP A 274 -2.21 -5.72 0.12
N PRO A 275 -2.47 -6.16 1.37
CA PRO A 275 -1.40 -6.77 2.17
C PRO A 275 -0.99 -8.10 1.55
N GLU A 276 0.28 -8.24 1.20
CA GLU A 276 0.83 -9.42 0.54
C GLU A 276 1.88 -10.09 1.41
N SER A 277 1.63 -11.35 1.80
CA SER A 277 2.51 -12.15 2.66
C SER A 277 2.94 -11.43 3.95
N CYS A 278 2.07 -10.59 4.50
CA CYS A 278 2.31 -9.79 5.70
C CYS A 278 1.95 -10.54 7.00
N LYS A 279 2.56 -10.13 8.11
CA LYS A 279 2.26 -10.64 9.44
C LYS A 279 1.79 -9.52 10.36
N ASN A 280 0.71 -9.75 11.13
CA ASN A 280 0.10 -8.80 12.04
C ASN A 280 -0.31 -7.51 11.32
N VAL A 281 -1.45 -7.55 10.63
CA VAL A 281 -2.01 -6.40 9.89
C VAL A 281 -3.29 -5.94 10.55
N LEU A 282 -3.40 -4.65 10.82
CA LEU A 282 -4.61 -3.97 11.27
C LEU A 282 -5.02 -2.93 10.23
N ILE A 283 -6.26 -3.02 9.75
CA ILE A 283 -6.89 -2.02 8.90
C ILE A 283 -8.17 -1.58 9.62
N GLU A 284 -8.25 -0.31 10.02
CA GLU A 284 -9.38 0.21 10.79
C GLU A 284 -9.76 1.63 10.39
N ASP A 285 -11.03 1.98 10.53
CA ASP A 285 -11.59 3.32 10.31
C ASP A 285 -11.24 3.92 8.93
N CYS A 286 -11.01 3.08 7.91
CA CYS A 286 -10.67 3.50 6.55
C CYS A 286 -11.91 3.63 5.66
N LEU A 287 -11.85 4.51 4.67
CA LEU A 287 -12.82 4.66 3.60
C LEU A 287 -12.19 4.27 2.26
N PHE A 288 -12.81 3.30 1.57
CA PHE A 288 -12.37 2.87 0.24
C PHE A 288 -13.47 3.18 -0.79
N ASP A 289 -13.16 4.09 -1.72
CA ASP A 289 -13.92 4.37 -2.94
C ASP A 289 -12.98 4.12 -4.12
N THR A 290 -12.96 2.87 -4.58
CA THR A 290 -11.93 2.32 -5.45
C THR A 290 -12.50 1.69 -6.70
N GLY A 291 -11.71 1.70 -7.77
CA GLY A 291 -12.09 1.13 -9.07
C GLY A 291 -11.93 -0.38 -9.17
N ASP A 292 -11.38 -1.02 -8.15
CA ASP A 292 -11.21 -2.45 -8.00
C ASP A 292 -11.46 -2.85 -6.53
N ASP A 293 -10.86 -3.91 -6.00
CA ASP A 293 -11.09 -4.39 -4.64
C ASP A 293 -10.80 -3.32 -3.56
N CYS A 294 -11.63 -3.24 -2.52
CA CYS A 294 -11.34 -2.37 -1.38
C CYS A 294 -10.16 -2.89 -0.57
N ILE A 295 -10.17 -4.20 -0.26
CA ILE A 295 -9.08 -4.91 0.42
C ILE A 295 -8.94 -6.29 -0.22
N ALA A 296 -7.73 -6.62 -0.68
CA ALA A 296 -7.41 -7.95 -1.19
C ALA A 296 -6.15 -8.52 -0.50
N ILE A 297 -6.36 -9.55 0.34
CA ILE A 297 -5.25 -10.24 1.00
C ILE A 297 -4.58 -11.15 -0.01
N LYS A 298 -3.28 -10.96 -0.22
CA LYS A 298 -2.49 -11.67 -1.23
C LYS A 298 -1.33 -12.43 -0.57
N SER A 299 -0.84 -13.48 -1.24
CA SER A 299 0.21 -14.36 -0.71
C SER A 299 1.23 -14.79 -1.77
N GLY A 300 1.43 -13.98 -2.79
CA GLY A 300 2.35 -14.29 -3.89
C GLY A 300 1.73 -15.20 -4.97
N ARG A 301 2.58 -15.68 -5.86
CA ARG A 301 2.26 -16.64 -6.92
C ARG A 301 3.08 -17.92 -6.80
N ASN A 302 2.72 -18.93 -7.60
CA ASN A 302 3.20 -20.30 -7.49
C ASN A 302 4.72 -20.47 -7.49
N ALA A 303 5.45 -19.63 -8.21
CA ALA A 303 6.89 -19.77 -8.39
C ALA A 303 7.72 -18.82 -7.50
N ASP A 304 7.07 -17.91 -6.78
CA ASP A 304 7.72 -16.90 -5.92
C ASP A 304 7.19 -16.96 -4.49
#